data_a528c228da41f47fa0699d82678ad3ec
#
_entry.id   a528c228da41f47fa0699d82678ad3ec
#
_cell.length_a   1.000
_cell.length_b   1.000
_cell.length_c   1.000
_cell.angle_alpha   90.00
_cell.angle_beta   90.00
_cell.angle_gamma   90.00
#
_symmetry.space_group_name_H-M   'P 1'
#
loop_
_entity.id
_entity.type
_entity.pdbx_description
1 polymer ?
#
loop_
_entity_poly.entity_id
_entity_poly.type
_entity_poly.pdbx_seq_one_letter_code
_entity_poly.pdbx_strand_id
1 'polypeptide(L)'
;VSEHPSSLDRLALRQGASVTLLFSVPPTLIARFLLDDKPSSSSWPVLLSLIALFGFVVGAGVAASKQNVGRPYTHGMVASTGTFVAVQAVIVLVKLAIGDDVRWSRVVSSLTLALFASVVGGLLGSIVQRNAPHMRNAL
;
A
#
# COMPACT_ATOMS: atom_id res chain seq x y z
N VAL A 1 -10.89 23.23 -26.13
CA VAL A 1 -11.28 22.04 -25.36
C VAL A 1 -10.38 22.02 -24.13
N SER A 2 -10.92 22.44 -23.00
CA SER A 2 -10.22 22.37 -21.74
C SER A 2 -10.07 20.88 -21.36
N GLU A 3 -8.92 20.29 -21.69
CA GLU A 3 -8.51 19.05 -21.05
C GLU A 3 -8.43 19.35 -19.55
N HIS A 4 -9.37 18.84 -18.79
CA HIS A 4 -9.21 18.75 -17.34
C HIS A 4 -7.98 17.88 -17.13
N PRO A 5 -6.86 18.41 -16.61
CA PRO A 5 -5.71 17.58 -16.31
C PRO A 5 -6.20 16.51 -15.36
N SER A 6 -6.02 15.26 -15.74
CA SER A 6 -6.38 14.12 -14.88
C SER A 6 -5.77 14.41 -13.53
N SER A 7 -6.61 14.53 -12.49
CA SER A 7 -6.20 14.94 -11.16
C SER A 7 -5.20 13.96 -10.49
N LEU A 8 -4.84 12.88 -11.21
CA LEU A 8 -3.98 11.81 -10.76
C LEU A 8 -2.94 11.44 -11.81
N ASP A 9 -1.68 11.39 -11.40
CA ASP A 9 -0.56 10.89 -12.20
C ASP A 9 -0.55 9.35 -12.18
N ARG A 10 -0.99 8.76 -13.28
CA ARG A 10 -1.13 7.30 -13.42
C ARG A 10 0.21 6.56 -13.31
N LEU A 11 1.30 7.17 -13.77
CA LEU A 11 2.62 6.55 -13.69
C LEU A 11 3.11 6.46 -12.25
N ALA A 12 2.99 7.56 -11.51
CA ALA A 12 3.33 7.60 -10.08
C ALA A 12 2.48 6.61 -9.27
N LEU A 13 1.18 6.52 -9.58
CA LEU A 13 0.28 5.55 -8.93
C LEU A 13 0.69 4.11 -9.23
N ARG A 14 1.01 3.77 -10.48
CA ARG A 14 1.49 2.42 -10.83
C ARG A 14 2.78 2.07 -10.11
N GLN A 15 3.73 2.98 -10.05
CA GLN A 15 5.01 2.74 -9.36
C GLN A 15 4.79 2.50 -7.87
N GLY A 16 4.00 3.34 -7.20
CA GLY A 16 3.67 3.16 -5.79
C GLY A 16 2.90 1.87 -5.53
N ALA A 17 1.89 1.56 -6.36
CA ALA A 17 1.11 0.33 -6.26
C ALA A 17 1.98 -0.93 -6.47
N SER A 18 2.90 -0.91 -7.43
CA SER A 18 3.81 -2.04 -7.67
C SER A 18 4.74 -2.30 -6.49
N VAL A 19 5.26 -1.24 -5.87
CA VAL A 19 6.07 -1.37 -4.64
C VAL A 19 5.22 -1.90 -3.50
N THR A 20 4.02 -1.36 -3.30
CA THR A 20 3.10 -1.86 -2.28
C THR A 20 2.80 -3.35 -2.47
N LEU A 21 2.48 -3.79 -3.68
CA LEU A 21 2.21 -5.19 -3.99
C LEU A 21 3.42 -6.09 -3.71
N LEU A 22 4.61 -5.67 -4.15
CA LEU A 22 5.83 -6.45 -3.98
C LEU A 22 6.14 -6.74 -2.51
N PHE A 23 5.92 -5.76 -1.64
CA PHE A 23 6.23 -5.90 -0.21
C PHE A 23 5.05 -6.39 0.64
N SER A 24 3.81 -6.27 0.18
CA SER A 24 2.65 -6.68 0.97
C SER A 24 2.13 -8.08 0.61
N VAL A 25 2.14 -8.45 -0.67
CA VAL A 25 1.53 -9.72 -1.11
C VAL A 25 2.32 -10.94 -0.62
N PRO A 26 3.65 -11.06 -0.83
CA PRO A 26 4.38 -12.25 -0.38
C PRO A 26 4.28 -12.48 1.14
N PRO A 27 4.51 -11.48 2.02
CA PRO A 27 4.35 -11.69 3.46
C PRO A 27 2.94 -12.11 3.86
N THR A 28 1.92 -11.54 3.19
CA THR A 28 0.52 -11.88 3.46
C THR A 28 0.22 -13.33 3.07
N LEU A 29 0.70 -13.78 1.92
CA LEU A 29 0.52 -15.15 1.47
C LEU A 29 1.26 -16.14 2.39
N ILE A 30 2.50 -15.84 2.77
CA ILE A 30 3.28 -16.65 3.71
C ILE A 30 2.54 -16.74 5.04
N ALA A 31 2.05 -15.63 5.58
CA ALA A 31 1.33 -15.64 6.84
C ALA A 31 0.05 -16.50 6.77
N ARG A 32 -0.65 -16.47 5.64
CA ARG A 32 -1.91 -17.18 5.45
C ARG A 32 -1.76 -18.66 5.17
N PHE A 33 -0.76 -19.06 4.38
CA PHE A 33 -0.65 -20.44 3.89
C PHE A 33 0.39 -21.28 4.63
N LEU A 34 1.39 -20.64 5.25
CA LEU A 34 2.48 -21.36 5.93
C LEU A 34 2.43 -21.25 7.44
N LEU A 35 1.73 -20.27 8.00
CA LEU A 35 1.75 -19.99 9.43
C LEU A 35 0.37 -20.02 10.11
N ASP A 36 -0.70 -20.33 9.37
CA ASP A 36 -2.07 -20.34 9.91
C ASP A 36 -2.23 -21.46 10.98
N ASP A 37 -1.47 -22.57 10.85
CA ASP A 37 -1.45 -23.68 11.78
C ASP A 37 -0.41 -23.55 12.93
N LYS A 38 0.34 -22.44 12.97
CA LYS A 38 1.33 -22.22 14.02
C LYS A 38 0.70 -21.69 15.31
N PRO A 39 1.22 -22.12 16.49
CA PRO A 39 0.69 -21.64 17.76
C PRO A 39 0.76 -20.11 17.86
N SER A 40 -0.20 -19.51 18.54
CA SER A 40 -0.36 -18.05 18.75
C SER A 40 0.85 -17.37 19.41
N SER A 41 1.78 -18.14 20.00
CA SER A 41 3.04 -17.66 20.56
C SER A 41 4.13 -17.36 19.52
N SER A 42 3.90 -17.69 18.24
CA SER A 42 4.88 -17.42 17.19
C SER A 42 4.96 -15.92 16.87
N SER A 43 6.17 -15.36 16.83
CA SER A 43 6.42 -13.97 16.44
C SER A 43 6.38 -13.73 14.93
N TRP A 44 6.36 -14.78 14.12
CA TRP A 44 6.38 -14.67 12.65
C TRP A 44 5.22 -13.90 12.04
N PRO A 45 3.96 -14.09 12.46
CA PRO A 45 2.84 -13.30 11.92
C PRO A 45 3.00 -11.80 12.17
N VAL A 46 3.57 -11.42 13.32
CA VAL A 46 3.85 -10.02 13.65
C VAL A 46 4.92 -9.45 12.73
N LEU A 47 6.02 -10.17 12.53
CA LEU A 47 7.11 -9.77 11.65
C LEU A 47 6.63 -9.58 10.20
N LEU A 48 5.87 -10.53 9.69
CA LEU A 48 5.32 -10.46 8.33
C LEU A 48 4.33 -9.30 8.17
N SER A 49 3.54 -9.01 9.21
CA SER A 49 2.64 -7.85 9.23
C SER A 49 3.42 -6.53 9.21
N LEU A 50 4.53 -6.45 9.92
CA LEU A 50 5.42 -5.27 9.91
C LEU A 50 6.07 -5.07 8.54
N ILE A 51 6.51 -6.14 7.89
CA ILE A 51 7.06 -6.07 6.52
C ILE A 51 6.00 -5.57 5.54
N ALA A 52 4.78 -6.11 5.62
CA ALA A 52 3.67 -5.65 4.79
C ALA A 52 3.34 -4.17 5.05
N LEU A 53 3.28 -3.75 6.32
CA LEU A 53 3.02 -2.37 6.71
C LEU A 53 4.11 -1.42 6.17
N PHE A 54 5.38 -1.82 6.27
CA PHE A 54 6.49 -1.10 5.67
C PHE A 54 6.32 -0.93 4.15
N GLY A 55 5.86 -1.97 3.47
CA GLY A 55 5.52 -1.91 2.04
C GLY A 55 4.47 -0.85 1.71
N PHE A 56 3.46 -0.67 2.57
CA PHE A 56 2.45 0.40 2.39
C PHE A 56 3.06 1.78 2.57
N VAL A 57 3.94 1.98 3.55
CA VAL A 57 4.64 3.25 3.76
C VAL A 57 5.52 3.59 2.57
N VAL A 58 6.35 2.64 2.11
CA VAL A 58 7.27 2.85 0.98
C VAL A 58 6.49 3.08 -0.32
N GLY A 59 5.48 2.27 -0.60
CA GLY A 59 4.64 2.41 -1.79
C GLY A 59 3.92 3.76 -1.86
N ALA A 60 3.34 4.20 -0.74
CA ALA A 60 2.74 5.53 -0.64
C ALA A 60 3.79 6.64 -0.83
N GLY A 61 4.98 6.48 -0.25
CA GLY A 61 6.09 7.42 -0.40
C GLY A 61 6.56 7.54 -1.85
N VAL A 62 6.70 6.42 -2.55
CA VAL A 62 7.05 6.39 -3.98
C VAL A 62 6.02 7.11 -4.83
N ALA A 63 4.72 6.80 -4.66
CA ALA A 63 3.66 7.49 -5.40
C ALA A 63 3.65 8.99 -5.12
N ALA A 64 3.81 9.39 -3.85
CA ALA A 64 3.83 10.79 -3.44
C ALA A 64 5.04 11.55 -4.00
N SER A 65 6.24 10.94 -4.01
CA SER A 65 7.47 11.58 -4.46
C SER A 65 7.60 11.66 -5.99
N LYS A 66 6.99 10.74 -6.73
CA LYS A 66 7.11 10.65 -8.19
C LYS A 66 6.04 11.42 -8.95
N GLN A 67 4.95 11.83 -8.31
CA GLN A 67 3.87 12.56 -8.97
C GLN A 67 4.29 13.98 -9.38
N ASN A 68 3.74 14.46 -10.49
CA ASN A 68 4.01 15.78 -11.05
C ASN A 68 2.81 16.76 -10.99
N VAL A 69 1.73 16.37 -10.30
CA VAL A 69 0.44 17.09 -10.29
C VAL A 69 0.29 18.01 -9.05
N GLY A 70 1.28 18.03 -8.14
CA GLY A 70 1.24 18.86 -6.93
C GLY A 70 0.33 18.34 -5.81
N ARG A 71 -0.06 17.03 -5.85
CA ARG A 71 -0.92 16.39 -4.85
C ARG A 71 -0.28 15.13 -4.26
N PRO A 72 0.85 15.24 -3.55
CA PRO A 72 1.60 14.08 -3.07
C PRO A 72 0.81 13.17 -2.12
N TYR A 73 0.07 13.76 -1.19
CA TYR A 73 -0.74 12.98 -0.23
C TYR A 73 -1.80 12.14 -0.91
N THR A 74 -2.54 12.74 -1.84
CA THR A 74 -3.59 12.04 -2.58
C THR A 74 -3.01 10.85 -3.36
N HIS A 75 -1.87 11.03 -4.02
CA HIS A 75 -1.21 9.96 -4.77
C HIS A 75 -0.71 8.84 -3.85
N GLY A 76 -0.09 9.18 -2.73
CA GLY A 76 0.35 8.20 -1.73
C GLY A 76 -0.82 7.39 -1.17
N MET A 77 -1.88 8.07 -0.75
CA MET A 77 -3.07 7.41 -0.22
C MET A 77 -3.76 6.53 -1.25
N VAL A 78 -4.01 7.05 -2.45
CA VAL A 78 -4.71 6.31 -3.52
C VAL A 78 -3.89 5.08 -3.95
N ALA A 79 -2.58 5.23 -4.15
CA ALA A 79 -1.73 4.11 -4.56
C ALA A 79 -1.70 2.99 -3.52
N SER A 80 -1.44 3.34 -2.26
CA SER A 80 -1.24 2.34 -1.20
C SER A 80 -2.57 1.77 -0.70
N THR A 81 -3.52 2.63 -0.31
CA THR A 81 -4.84 2.18 0.17
C THR A 81 -5.65 1.52 -0.95
N GLY A 82 -5.61 2.06 -2.17
CA GLY A 82 -6.28 1.45 -3.32
C GLY A 82 -5.75 0.05 -3.62
N THR A 83 -4.43 -0.13 -3.55
CA THR A 83 -3.80 -1.46 -3.69
C THR A 83 -4.24 -2.40 -2.58
N PHE A 84 -4.26 -1.93 -1.31
CA PHE A 84 -4.77 -2.74 -0.20
C PHE A 84 -6.21 -3.20 -0.44
N VAL A 85 -7.09 -2.27 -0.79
CA VAL A 85 -8.52 -2.57 -1.04
C VAL A 85 -8.67 -3.58 -2.17
N ALA A 86 -7.91 -3.43 -3.26
CA ALA A 86 -7.95 -4.37 -4.38
C ALA A 86 -7.51 -5.79 -3.96
N VAL A 87 -6.37 -5.91 -3.26
CA VAL A 87 -5.87 -7.20 -2.76
C VAL A 87 -6.86 -7.81 -1.75
N GLN A 88 -7.38 -6.99 -0.83
CA GLN A 88 -8.33 -7.46 0.17
C GLN A 88 -9.65 -7.94 -0.46
N ALA A 89 -10.14 -7.24 -1.48
CA ALA A 89 -11.33 -7.65 -2.24
C ALA A 89 -11.12 -9.03 -2.88
N VAL A 90 -9.97 -9.27 -3.51
CA VAL A 90 -9.63 -10.58 -4.09
C VAL A 90 -9.62 -11.67 -3.01
N ILE A 91 -8.99 -11.41 -1.86
CA ILE A 91 -8.92 -12.37 -0.75
C ILE A 91 -10.32 -12.70 -0.22
N VAL A 92 -11.17 -11.68 -0.04
CA VAL A 92 -12.56 -11.87 0.42
C VAL A 92 -13.36 -12.68 -0.60
N LEU A 93 -13.26 -12.37 -1.89
CA LEU A 93 -13.94 -13.12 -2.95
C LEU A 93 -13.50 -14.58 -2.99
N VAL A 94 -12.20 -14.86 -2.87
CA VAL A 94 -11.68 -16.24 -2.82
C VAL A 94 -12.24 -16.96 -1.60
N LYS A 95 -12.22 -16.34 -0.41
CA LYS A 95 -12.78 -16.96 0.81
C LYS A 95 -14.25 -17.30 0.66
N LEU A 96 -15.04 -16.38 0.14
CA LEU A 96 -16.47 -16.61 -0.11
C LEU A 96 -16.70 -17.74 -1.13
N ALA A 97 -15.87 -17.82 -2.18
CA ALA A 97 -15.97 -18.86 -3.20
C ALA A 97 -15.66 -20.27 -2.68
N ILE A 98 -14.74 -20.40 -1.70
CA ILE A 98 -14.41 -21.69 -1.08
C ILE A 98 -15.24 -21.99 0.17
N GLY A 99 -16.20 -21.11 0.54
CA GLY A 99 -17.07 -21.29 1.71
C GLY A 99 -16.37 -21.04 3.04
N ASP A 100 -15.25 -20.30 3.07
CA ASP A 100 -14.54 -19.95 4.29
C ASP A 100 -15.07 -18.65 4.91
N ASP A 101 -15.01 -18.56 6.24
CA ASP A 101 -15.51 -17.40 6.98
C ASP A 101 -14.63 -16.16 6.81
N VAL A 102 -15.27 -15.03 6.56
CA VAL A 102 -14.60 -13.72 6.49
C VAL A 102 -14.65 -13.04 7.86
N ARG A 103 -13.50 -12.87 8.49
CA ARG A 103 -13.38 -12.11 9.75
C ARG A 103 -13.36 -10.61 9.47
N TRP A 104 -14.52 -10.00 9.41
CA TRP A 104 -14.69 -8.57 9.11
C TRP A 104 -13.93 -7.64 10.05
N SER A 105 -13.83 -7.98 11.33
CA SER A 105 -13.04 -7.21 12.31
C SER A 105 -11.57 -7.11 11.89
N ARG A 106 -11.00 -8.20 11.37
CA ARG A 106 -9.62 -8.22 10.88
C ARG A 106 -9.47 -7.37 9.60
N VAL A 107 -10.46 -7.40 8.71
CA VAL A 107 -10.47 -6.56 7.50
C VAL A 107 -10.47 -5.08 7.86
N VAL A 108 -11.35 -4.67 8.79
CA VAL A 108 -11.45 -3.28 9.24
C VAL A 108 -10.16 -2.83 9.94
N SER A 109 -9.62 -3.63 10.85
CA SER A 109 -8.38 -3.30 11.56
C SER A 109 -7.19 -3.16 10.59
N SER A 110 -7.06 -4.07 9.63
CA SER A 110 -5.98 -3.99 8.64
C SER A 110 -6.16 -2.81 7.67
N LEU A 111 -7.39 -2.45 7.31
CA LEU A 111 -7.67 -1.24 6.53
C LEU A 111 -7.25 0.02 7.29
N THR A 112 -7.56 0.10 8.57
CA THR A 112 -7.16 1.23 9.41
C THR A 112 -5.63 1.36 9.45
N LEU A 113 -4.91 0.26 9.66
CA LEU A 113 -3.44 0.25 9.66
C LEU A 113 -2.87 0.64 8.28
N ALA A 114 -3.46 0.16 7.19
CA ALA A 114 -3.04 0.52 5.83
C ALA A 114 -3.26 2.01 5.54
N LEU A 115 -4.35 2.59 6.02
CA LEU A 115 -4.62 4.03 5.93
C LEU A 115 -3.55 4.85 6.68
N PHE A 116 -3.25 4.49 7.93
CA PHE A 116 -2.20 5.16 8.70
C PHE A 116 -0.84 5.07 8.00
N ALA A 117 -0.46 3.88 7.54
CA ALA A 117 0.78 3.68 6.80
C ALA A 117 0.84 4.51 5.52
N SER A 118 -0.29 4.61 4.80
CA SER A 118 -0.40 5.41 3.57
C SER A 118 -0.24 6.91 3.85
N VAL A 119 -0.80 7.41 4.95
CA VAL A 119 -0.62 8.81 5.38
C VAL A 119 0.83 9.08 5.72
N VAL A 120 1.46 8.23 6.53
CA VAL A 120 2.89 8.37 6.89
C VAL A 120 3.77 8.33 5.64
N GLY A 121 3.54 7.37 4.76
CA GLY A 121 4.28 7.25 3.50
C GLY A 121 4.08 8.45 2.59
N GLY A 122 2.85 8.95 2.47
CA GLY A 122 2.53 10.16 1.71
C GLY A 122 3.25 11.40 2.25
N LEU A 123 3.30 11.55 3.58
CA LEU A 123 4.06 12.61 4.26
C LEU A 123 5.56 12.51 3.94
N LEU A 124 6.17 11.36 4.15
CA LEU A 124 7.60 11.13 3.86
C LEU A 124 7.91 11.37 2.39
N GLY A 125 7.08 10.88 1.47
CA GLY A 125 7.24 11.12 0.03
C GLY A 125 7.16 12.60 -0.34
N SER A 126 6.26 13.36 0.31
CA SER A 126 6.15 14.81 0.09
C SER A 126 7.40 15.57 0.56
N ILE A 127 7.98 15.15 1.68
CA ILE A 127 9.24 15.72 2.20
C ILE A 127 10.39 15.42 1.24
N VAL A 128 10.50 14.18 0.78
CA VAL A 128 11.51 13.79 -0.22
C VAL A 128 11.38 14.62 -1.49
N GLN A 129 10.16 14.80 -2.00
CA GLN A 129 9.91 15.60 -3.20
C GLN A 129 10.32 17.07 -3.01
N ARG A 130 10.07 17.65 -1.84
CA ARG A 130 10.45 19.03 -1.53
C ARG A 130 11.96 19.23 -1.42
N ASN A 131 12.67 18.25 -0.86
CA ASN A 131 14.10 18.32 -0.61
C ASN A 131 14.97 17.86 -1.78
N ALA A 132 14.38 17.31 -2.84
CA ALA A 132 15.07 16.83 -4.04
C ALA A 132 14.89 17.70 -5.31
N PRO A 133 14.77 19.04 -5.24
CA PRO A 133 14.63 19.87 -6.44
C PRO A 133 15.87 19.83 -7.34
N HIS A 134 17.04 19.50 -6.81
CA HIS A 134 18.31 19.54 -7.53
C HIS A 134 18.64 18.31 -8.36
N MET A 135 18.02 17.16 -8.06
CA MET A 135 18.24 15.92 -8.84
C MET A 135 17.48 15.88 -10.17
N ARG A 136 16.49 16.73 -10.34
CA ARG A 136 15.65 16.75 -11.56
C ARG A 136 16.29 17.48 -12.73
N ASN A 137 17.31 18.32 -12.48
CA ASN A 137 18.02 19.11 -13.51
C ASN A 137 19.36 18.47 -13.90
N ALA A 138 19.70 17.28 -13.37
CA ALA A 138 20.98 16.59 -13.63
C ALA A 138 20.85 15.39 -14.61
N LEU A 139 19.67 15.16 -15.14
CA LEU A 139 19.41 14.16 -16.19
C LEU A 139 18.78 14.85 -17.42
#